data_259cb14d3d6b79bf8353108592ae0ffb
#
_entry.id   259cb14d3d6b79bf8353108592ae0ffb
#
_cell.length_a   1.000
_cell.length_b   1.000
_cell.length_c   1.000
_cell.angle_alpha   90.00
_cell.angle_beta   90.00
_cell.angle_gamma   90.00
#
_symmetry.space_group_name_H-M   'P 1'
#
loop_
_entity.id
_entity.type
_entity.pdbx_description
1 polymer ?
#
loop_
_entity_poly.entity_id
_entity_poly.type
_entity_poly.pdbx_seq_one_letter_code
_entity_poly.pdbx_strand_id
1 'polypeptide(L)'
;MTILDLMRLIQRHLKLVIALPIIFAVVALAYSFFIQASYTATANFITNGDLAFAQGLASKEATSYAKSGVQISCSSQSSNKQVTISATGSDATQCIEAANTVANNAVSQYKSSSSSVIATVTEATSAVCNTPSPLRVAATAFALGLFVAICIVVLIDIAKAPIKSREDAENACELPVLGTGTSVEDGDRILANLQFACGKRPSTIAVVPIGQADSAVVISNELVNALERSSVRTRIVKGSPHARKFKVSVPEDAAVVVCCPPLAAGAGASYIANSSDATVLCVTEWTDSNRQLLATMRELELVKANIVGLTYLPEDKEATEAARAERKAKSHKKK
;
A
#
# COMPACT_ATOMS: atom_id res chain seq x y z
N MET A 1 -6.67 2.39 14.08
CA MET A 1 -6.94 2.57 12.63
C MET A 1 -8.39 2.19 12.37
N THR A 2 -9.23 3.14 11.97
CA THR A 2 -10.64 2.88 11.65
C THR A 2 -10.78 2.46 10.19
N ILE A 3 -11.90 1.81 9.82
CA ILE A 3 -12.18 1.45 8.42
C ILE A 3 -12.22 2.70 7.52
N LEU A 4 -12.66 3.83 8.06
CA LEU A 4 -12.69 5.11 7.36
C LEU A 4 -11.27 5.63 7.04
N ASP A 5 -10.31 5.42 7.95
CA ASP A 5 -8.91 5.80 7.73
C ASP A 5 -8.29 4.97 6.60
N LEU A 6 -8.61 3.67 6.55
CA LEU A 6 -8.17 2.79 5.48
C LEU A 6 -8.73 3.22 4.11
N MET A 7 -10.01 3.61 4.05
CA MET A 7 -10.61 4.12 2.81
C MET A 7 -9.95 5.42 2.33
N ARG A 8 -9.69 6.37 3.25
CA ARG A 8 -8.96 7.61 2.92
C ARG A 8 -7.55 7.31 2.42
N LEU A 9 -6.87 6.36 3.06
CA LEU A 9 -5.53 5.95 2.68
C LEU A 9 -5.48 5.34 1.28
N ILE A 10 -6.44 4.46 0.95
CA ILE A 10 -6.59 3.85 -0.38
C ILE A 10 -6.87 4.94 -1.43
N GLN A 11 -7.76 5.89 -1.15
CA GLN A 11 -8.06 7.00 -2.07
C GLN A 11 -6.82 7.88 -2.32
N ARG A 12 -6.00 8.11 -1.32
CA ARG A 12 -4.77 8.91 -1.44
C ARG A 12 -3.71 8.23 -2.32
N HIS A 13 -3.67 6.90 -2.30
CA HIS A 13 -2.76 6.06 -3.08
C HIS A 13 -3.44 5.29 -4.22
N LEU A 14 -4.60 5.77 -4.69
CA LEU A 14 -5.44 5.09 -5.69
C LEU A 14 -4.66 4.68 -6.94
N LYS A 15 -3.73 5.53 -7.40
CA LYS A 15 -2.89 5.22 -8.57
C LYS A 15 -2.04 3.96 -8.36
N LEU A 16 -1.49 3.77 -7.16
CA LEU A 16 -0.68 2.60 -6.82
C LEU A 16 -1.56 1.36 -6.66
N VAL A 17 -2.72 1.50 -6.00
CA VAL A 17 -3.68 0.42 -5.76
C VAL A 17 -4.28 -0.10 -7.07
N ILE A 18 -4.42 0.73 -8.11
CA ILE A 18 -4.92 0.31 -9.43
C ILE A 18 -3.77 -0.18 -10.33
N ALA A 19 -2.63 0.51 -10.34
CA ALA A 19 -1.53 0.18 -11.25
C ALA A 19 -0.89 -1.19 -10.94
N LEU A 20 -0.69 -1.50 -9.66
CA LEU A 20 0.02 -2.71 -9.26
C LEU A 20 -0.73 -4.01 -9.68
N PRO A 21 -2.04 -4.18 -9.41
CA PRO A 21 -2.80 -5.34 -9.86
C PRO A 21 -2.80 -5.50 -11.38
N ILE A 22 -2.89 -4.38 -12.12
CA ILE A 22 -2.86 -4.41 -13.59
C ILE A 22 -1.50 -4.92 -14.08
N ILE A 23 -0.40 -4.44 -13.49
CA ILE A 23 0.96 -4.91 -13.83
C ILE A 23 1.08 -6.41 -13.56
N PHE A 24 0.61 -6.90 -12.40
CA PHE A 24 0.63 -8.32 -12.06
C PHE A 24 -0.17 -9.15 -13.06
N ALA A 25 -1.38 -8.69 -13.42
CA ALA A 25 -2.21 -9.37 -14.41
C ALA A 25 -1.56 -9.43 -15.79
N VAL A 26 -0.96 -8.33 -16.26
CA VAL A 26 -0.28 -8.26 -17.56
C VAL A 26 0.96 -9.17 -17.58
N VAL A 27 1.78 -9.15 -16.52
CA VAL A 27 2.95 -10.03 -16.40
C VAL A 27 2.54 -11.50 -16.39
N ALA A 28 1.50 -11.84 -15.61
CA ALA A 28 1.00 -13.22 -15.54
C ALA A 28 0.40 -13.68 -16.88
N LEU A 29 -0.28 -12.79 -17.59
CA LEU A 29 -0.83 -13.07 -18.91
C LEU A 29 0.30 -13.27 -19.92
N ALA A 30 1.32 -12.42 -19.93
CA ALA A 30 2.51 -12.59 -20.77
C ALA A 30 3.21 -13.91 -20.46
N TYR A 31 3.40 -14.24 -19.17
CA TYR A 31 4.02 -15.51 -18.76
C TYR A 31 3.20 -16.72 -19.21
N SER A 32 1.84 -16.62 -19.18
CA SER A 32 0.95 -17.68 -19.63
C SER A 32 1.13 -18.07 -21.11
N PHE A 33 1.59 -17.14 -21.97
CA PHE A 33 1.90 -17.46 -23.36
C PHE A 33 3.19 -18.28 -23.56
N PHE A 34 4.09 -18.29 -22.56
CA PHE A 34 5.30 -19.10 -22.60
C PHE A 34 5.10 -20.51 -22.02
N ILE A 35 3.98 -20.76 -21.34
CA ILE A 35 3.65 -22.10 -20.82
C ILE A 35 3.16 -22.95 -21.97
N GLN A 36 3.88 -24.04 -22.25
CA GLN A 36 3.46 -25.02 -23.25
C GLN A 36 2.19 -25.73 -22.78
N ALA A 37 1.26 -25.94 -23.71
CA ALA A 37 0.07 -26.72 -23.43
C ALA A 37 0.45 -28.14 -23.01
N SER A 38 -0.16 -28.64 -21.94
CA SER A 38 0.01 -30.01 -21.45
C SER A 38 -1.31 -30.76 -21.55
N TYR A 39 -1.27 -31.90 -22.22
CA TYR A 39 -2.42 -32.75 -22.42
C TYR A 39 -2.21 -34.07 -21.72
N THR A 40 -3.26 -34.62 -21.11
CA THR A 40 -3.24 -35.97 -20.53
C THR A 40 -4.33 -36.81 -21.16
N ALA A 41 -3.95 -37.92 -21.76
CA ALA A 41 -4.85 -38.96 -22.24
C ALA A 41 -4.78 -40.16 -21.30
N THR A 42 -5.93 -40.76 -21.03
CA THR A 42 -6.06 -41.90 -20.10
C THR A 42 -6.72 -43.06 -20.77
N ALA A 43 -6.03 -44.18 -20.86
CA ALA A 43 -6.57 -45.47 -21.26
C ALA A 43 -6.61 -46.40 -20.05
N ASN A 44 -7.63 -47.25 -20.01
CA ASN A 44 -7.83 -48.15 -18.90
C ASN A 44 -8.00 -49.57 -19.41
N PHE A 45 -7.57 -50.57 -18.64
CA PHE A 45 -8.00 -51.93 -18.86
C PHE A 45 -8.41 -52.61 -17.54
N ILE A 46 -9.37 -53.49 -17.63
CA ILE A 46 -9.91 -54.24 -16.48
C ILE A 46 -9.47 -55.68 -16.67
N THR A 47 -9.01 -56.34 -15.61
CA THR A 47 -8.60 -57.73 -15.64
C THR A 47 -9.20 -58.55 -14.49
N ASN A 48 -9.49 -59.83 -14.74
CA ASN A 48 -9.90 -60.78 -13.72
C ASN A 48 -8.71 -61.47 -13.02
N GLY A 49 -7.47 -61.28 -13.51
CA GLY A 49 -6.24 -61.90 -13.00
C GLY A 49 -5.48 -61.06 -11.98
N ASP A 50 -4.18 -61.29 -11.89
CA ASP A 50 -3.28 -60.58 -10.97
C ASP A 50 -3.05 -59.15 -11.44
N LEU A 51 -3.52 -58.20 -10.62
CA LEU A 51 -3.44 -56.78 -10.91
C LEU A 51 -2.02 -56.22 -10.82
N ALA A 52 -1.21 -56.74 -9.89
CA ALA A 52 0.19 -56.28 -9.73
C ALA A 52 1.04 -56.68 -10.94
N PHE A 53 0.84 -57.90 -11.44
CA PHE A 53 1.50 -58.37 -12.65
C PHE A 53 1.06 -57.57 -13.89
N ALA A 54 -0.26 -57.34 -14.03
CA ALA A 54 -0.81 -56.49 -15.09
C ALA A 54 -0.25 -55.06 -15.10
N GLN A 55 -0.15 -54.44 -13.93
CA GLN A 55 0.49 -53.12 -13.78
C GLN A 55 1.97 -53.18 -14.13
N GLY A 56 2.68 -54.25 -13.71
CA GLY A 56 4.10 -54.42 -14.03
C GLY A 56 4.35 -54.51 -15.54
N LEU A 57 3.49 -55.21 -16.27
CA LEU A 57 3.56 -55.25 -17.73
C LEU A 57 3.27 -53.91 -18.38
N ALA A 58 2.25 -53.21 -17.91
CA ALA A 58 1.92 -51.85 -18.39
C ALA A 58 3.08 -50.87 -18.13
N SER A 59 3.72 -50.93 -16.96
CA SER A 59 4.90 -50.11 -16.64
C SER A 59 6.11 -50.42 -17.48
N LYS A 60 6.32 -51.71 -17.80
CA LYS A 60 7.40 -52.14 -18.69
C LYS A 60 7.19 -51.64 -20.12
N GLU A 61 5.96 -51.77 -20.64
CA GLU A 61 5.60 -51.22 -21.95
C GLU A 61 5.69 -49.69 -21.99
N ALA A 62 5.27 -48.99 -20.91
CA ALA A 62 5.44 -47.55 -20.79
C ALA A 62 6.91 -47.10 -20.89
N THR A 63 7.83 -47.89 -20.28
CA THR A 63 9.28 -47.60 -20.36
C THR A 63 9.82 -47.87 -21.76
N SER A 64 9.37 -48.92 -22.43
CA SER A 64 9.82 -49.25 -23.79
C SER A 64 9.22 -48.31 -24.86
N TYR A 65 8.08 -47.73 -24.61
CA TYR A 65 7.38 -46.77 -25.49
C TYR A 65 7.85 -45.32 -25.29
N ALA A 66 8.92 -45.08 -24.55
CA ALA A 66 9.42 -43.73 -24.28
C ALA A 66 9.75 -42.98 -25.59
N LYS A 67 8.74 -42.37 -26.21
CA LYS A 67 8.92 -41.33 -27.25
C LYS A 67 9.31 -40.02 -26.59
N SER A 68 10.22 -39.29 -27.19
CA SER A 68 10.59 -37.98 -26.68
C SER A 68 9.37 -37.05 -26.57
N GLY A 69 9.10 -36.51 -25.38
CA GLY A 69 8.05 -35.54 -25.12
C GLY A 69 6.75 -36.07 -24.51
N VAL A 70 6.59 -37.40 -24.34
CA VAL A 70 5.42 -38.00 -23.66
C VAL A 70 5.87 -38.75 -22.42
N GLN A 71 5.33 -38.39 -21.26
CA GLN A 71 5.53 -39.13 -20.00
C GLN A 71 4.34 -40.04 -19.77
N ILE A 72 4.60 -41.32 -19.50
CA ILE A 72 3.57 -42.33 -19.26
C ILE A 72 3.68 -42.80 -17.82
N SER A 73 2.57 -42.79 -17.12
CA SER A 73 2.43 -43.32 -15.76
C SER A 73 1.34 -44.38 -15.71
N CYS A 74 1.59 -45.45 -14.98
CA CYS A 74 0.66 -46.55 -14.79
C CYS A 74 0.28 -46.66 -13.32
N SER A 75 -1.00 -46.75 -13.04
CA SER A 75 -1.54 -46.98 -11.70
C SER A 75 -2.58 -48.11 -11.72
N SER A 76 -2.74 -48.78 -10.60
CA SER A 76 -3.76 -49.81 -10.46
C SER A 76 -4.73 -49.50 -9.35
N GLN A 77 -6.00 -49.86 -9.56
CA GLN A 77 -7.08 -49.69 -8.58
C GLN A 77 -7.68 -51.06 -8.26
N SER A 78 -7.46 -51.52 -7.03
CA SER A 78 -7.85 -52.86 -6.61
C SER A 78 -9.38 -53.03 -6.52
N SER A 79 -10.14 -51.95 -6.19
CA SER A 79 -11.60 -52.01 -6.07
C SER A 79 -12.31 -52.45 -7.34
N ASN A 80 -11.80 -52.03 -8.51
CA ASN A 80 -12.38 -52.28 -9.82
C ASN A 80 -11.54 -53.23 -10.67
N LYS A 81 -10.45 -53.76 -10.11
CA LYS A 81 -9.46 -54.58 -10.87
C LYS A 81 -8.99 -53.88 -12.16
N GLN A 82 -8.75 -52.58 -12.08
CA GLN A 82 -8.46 -51.72 -13.21
C GLN A 82 -6.99 -51.23 -13.18
N VAL A 83 -6.37 -51.25 -14.31
CA VAL A 83 -5.08 -50.56 -14.54
C VAL A 83 -5.35 -49.35 -15.41
N THR A 84 -4.87 -48.19 -14.91
CA THR A 84 -5.03 -46.91 -15.57
C THR A 84 -3.65 -46.49 -16.11
N ILE A 85 -3.60 -46.13 -17.37
CA ILE A 85 -2.42 -45.68 -18.09
C ILE A 85 -2.66 -44.23 -18.48
N SER A 86 -1.86 -43.32 -17.95
CA SER A 86 -1.94 -41.89 -18.21
C SER A 86 -0.72 -41.42 -18.98
N ALA A 87 -0.91 -40.94 -20.19
CA ALA A 87 0.13 -40.35 -21.03
C ALA A 87 -0.02 -38.82 -21.03
N THR A 88 1.03 -38.10 -20.64
CA THR A 88 1.08 -36.63 -20.55
C THR A 88 2.15 -36.08 -21.46
N GLY A 89 1.80 -35.08 -22.26
CA GLY A 89 2.72 -34.47 -23.24
C GLY A 89 2.17 -33.16 -23.81
N SER A 90 2.89 -32.58 -24.76
CA SER A 90 2.53 -31.32 -25.42
C SER A 90 1.54 -31.50 -26.59
N ASP A 91 1.38 -32.73 -27.11
CA ASP A 91 0.46 -33.03 -28.22
C ASP A 91 -0.60 -34.02 -27.76
N ALA A 92 -1.86 -33.62 -27.92
CA ALA A 92 -3.02 -34.41 -27.53
C ALA A 92 -3.12 -35.74 -28.28
N THR A 93 -2.81 -35.71 -29.59
CA THR A 93 -2.89 -36.90 -30.46
C THR A 93 -1.82 -37.91 -30.07
N GLN A 94 -0.59 -37.47 -29.82
CA GLN A 94 0.49 -38.33 -29.37
C GLN A 94 0.21 -38.95 -27.97
N CYS A 95 -0.41 -38.19 -27.07
CA CYS A 95 -0.80 -38.71 -25.76
C CYS A 95 -1.88 -39.80 -25.88
N ILE A 96 -2.88 -39.63 -26.75
CA ILE A 96 -3.92 -40.62 -27.00
C ILE A 96 -3.32 -41.91 -27.60
N GLU A 97 -2.48 -41.74 -28.63
CA GLU A 97 -1.81 -42.89 -29.29
C GLU A 97 -0.89 -43.64 -28.31
N ALA A 98 -0.12 -42.93 -27.51
CA ALA A 98 0.76 -43.53 -26.52
C ALA A 98 -0.01 -44.32 -25.44
N ALA A 99 -1.08 -43.71 -24.87
CA ALA A 99 -1.89 -44.39 -23.87
C ALA A 99 -2.55 -45.67 -24.41
N ASN A 100 -3.12 -45.58 -25.61
CA ASN A 100 -3.78 -46.71 -26.27
C ASN A 100 -2.80 -47.81 -26.68
N THR A 101 -1.64 -47.45 -27.25
CA THR A 101 -0.61 -48.42 -27.65
C THR A 101 -0.08 -49.20 -26.46
N VAL A 102 0.26 -48.49 -25.37
CA VAL A 102 0.74 -49.16 -24.15
C VAL A 102 -0.34 -50.02 -23.52
N ALA A 103 -1.61 -49.59 -23.50
CA ALA A 103 -2.73 -50.39 -22.98
C ALA A 103 -2.92 -51.67 -23.80
N ASN A 104 -2.97 -51.55 -25.12
CA ASN A 104 -3.17 -52.71 -26.03
C ASN A 104 -2.02 -53.69 -25.98
N ASN A 105 -0.76 -53.22 -25.97
CA ASN A 105 0.42 -54.06 -25.85
C ASN A 105 0.49 -54.77 -24.49
N ALA A 106 0.22 -54.05 -23.38
CA ALA A 106 0.18 -54.65 -22.04
C ALA A 106 -0.87 -55.78 -21.95
N VAL A 107 -2.07 -55.55 -22.49
CA VAL A 107 -3.15 -56.55 -22.50
C VAL A 107 -2.79 -57.72 -23.41
N SER A 108 -2.18 -57.49 -24.57
CA SER A 108 -1.72 -58.56 -25.48
C SER A 108 -0.69 -59.45 -24.82
N GLN A 109 0.32 -58.85 -24.16
CA GLN A 109 1.32 -59.63 -23.40
C GLN A 109 0.72 -60.36 -22.21
N TYR A 110 -0.25 -59.74 -21.52
CA TYR A 110 -0.92 -60.34 -20.39
C TYR A 110 -1.71 -61.59 -20.83
N LYS A 111 -2.47 -61.51 -21.93
CA LYS A 111 -3.20 -62.66 -22.52
C LYS A 111 -2.26 -63.77 -23.00
N SER A 112 -1.09 -63.41 -23.56
CA SER A 112 -0.10 -64.40 -23.99
C SER A 112 0.55 -65.14 -22.83
N SER A 113 0.67 -64.50 -21.68
CA SER A 113 1.28 -65.06 -20.46
C SER A 113 0.31 -65.97 -19.69
N SER A 114 -1.01 -65.86 -19.89
CA SER A 114 -2.01 -66.67 -19.20
C SER A 114 -3.28 -66.77 -20.05
N SER A 115 -3.54 -67.95 -20.58
CA SER A 115 -4.68 -68.20 -21.48
C SER A 115 -6.06 -68.14 -20.82
N SER A 116 -6.17 -68.10 -19.49
CA SER A 116 -7.44 -67.99 -18.74
C SER A 116 -7.78 -66.55 -18.32
N VAL A 117 -6.93 -65.56 -18.67
CA VAL A 117 -7.15 -64.16 -18.27
C VAL A 117 -8.04 -63.46 -19.29
N ILE A 118 -9.10 -62.82 -18.76
CA ILE A 118 -9.93 -61.91 -19.51
C ILE A 118 -9.48 -60.49 -19.18
N ALA A 119 -9.03 -59.74 -20.19
CA ALA A 119 -8.70 -58.33 -20.05
C ALA A 119 -9.38 -57.53 -21.18
N THR A 120 -10.04 -56.45 -20.80
CA THR A 120 -10.77 -55.57 -21.72
C THR A 120 -10.17 -54.18 -21.65
N VAL A 121 -9.77 -53.62 -22.79
CA VAL A 121 -9.24 -52.27 -22.90
C VAL A 121 -10.38 -51.27 -23.16
N THR A 122 -10.34 -50.16 -22.45
CA THR A 122 -11.12 -48.99 -22.75
C THR A 122 -10.13 -47.92 -23.24
N GLU A 123 -10.18 -47.64 -24.53
CA GLU A 123 -9.25 -46.72 -25.17
C GLU A 123 -9.53 -45.29 -24.81
N ALA A 124 -8.48 -44.44 -24.75
CA ALA A 124 -8.58 -43.03 -24.67
C ALA A 124 -9.11 -42.47 -26.00
N THR A 125 -10.21 -41.77 -25.96
CA THR A 125 -10.84 -41.09 -27.12
C THR A 125 -10.55 -39.60 -27.15
N SER A 126 -10.10 -39.04 -26.03
CA SER A 126 -9.81 -37.62 -25.88
C SER A 126 -8.64 -37.39 -24.88
N ALA A 127 -7.94 -36.30 -25.05
CA ALA A 127 -6.97 -35.82 -24.07
C ALA A 127 -7.48 -34.58 -23.37
N VAL A 128 -7.31 -34.54 -22.07
CA VAL A 128 -7.70 -33.40 -21.23
C VAL A 128 -6.56 -32.40 -21.21
N CYS A 129 -6.85 -31.14 -21.51
CA CYS A 129 -5.90 -30.05 -21.36
C CYS A 129 -5.73 -29.68 -19.88
N ASN A 130 -4.54 -29.84 -19.33
CA ASN A 130 -4.20 -29.51 -17.93
C ASN A 130 -3.68 -28.09 -17.76
N THR A 131 -3.45 -27.38 -18.86
CA THR A 131 -2.96 -25.99 -18.79
C THR A 131 -4.08 -25.09 -18.30
N PRO A 132 -3.86 -24.34 -17.22
CA PRO A 132 -4.86 -23.41 -16.73
C PRO A 132 -5.15 -22.34 -17.76
N SER A 133 -6.42 -21.96 -17.93
CA SER A 133 -6.78 -20.91 -18.89
C SER A 133 -6.06 -19.61 -18.56
N PRO A 134 -5.53 -18.87 -19.55
CA PRO A 134 -4.81 -17.60 -19.34
C PRO A 134 -5.61 -16.59 -18.53
N LEU A 135 -6.93 -16.59 -18.71
CA LEU A 135 -7.85 -15.72 -17.97
C LEU A 135 -7.88 -16.03 -16.47
N ARG A 136 -7.86 -17.32 -16.09
CA ARG A 136 -7.81 -17.72 -14.66
C ARG A 136 -6.48 -17.32 -14.03
N VAL A 137 -5.38 -17.50 -14.74
CA VAL A 137 -4.04 -17.10 -14.28
C VAL A 137 -3.98 -15.60 -14.09
N ALA A 138 -4.49 -14.80 -15.04
CA ALA A 138 -4.54 -13.36 -14.93
C ALA A 138 -5.44 -12.89 -13.78
N ALA A 139 -6.61 -13.52 -13.57
CA ALA A 139 -7.52 -13.18 -12.48
C ALA A 139 -6.92 -13.47 -11.09
N THR A 140 -6.24 -14.60 -10.93
CA THR A 140 -5.55 -14.92 -9.67
C THR A 140 -4.38 -13.98 -9.40
N ALA A 141 -3.60 -13.65 -10.43
CA ALA A 141 -2.51 -12.67 -10.33
C ALA A 141 -3.00 -11.26 -10.01
N PHE A 142 -4.14 -10.85 -10.57
CA PHE A 142 -4.78 -9.58 -10.26
C PHE A 142 -5.19 -9.51 -8.78
N ALA A 143 -5.85 -10.56 -8.26
CA ALA A 143 -6.24 -10.63 -6.86
C ALA A 143 -5.02 -10.58 -5.91
N LEU A 144 -3.95 -11.31 -6.24
CA LEU A 144 -2.70 -11.27 -5.50
C LEU A 144 -2.06 -9.88 -5.55
N GLY A 145 -2.02 -9.26 -6.74
CA GLY A 145 -1.50 -7.90 -6.93
C GLY A 145 -2.27 -6.86 -6.13
N LEU A 146 -3.60 -6.99 -6.02
CA LEU A 146 -4.44 -6.12 -5.19
C LEU A 146 -4.10 -6.28 -3.70
N PHE A 147 -3.95 -7.50 -3.23
CA PHE A 147 -3.55 -7.76 -1.84
C PHE A 147 -2.18 -7.14 -1.53
N VAL A 148 -1.19 -7.35 -2.39
CA VAL A 148 0.15 -6.77 -2.24
C VAL A 148 0.09 -5.23 -2.27
N ALA A 149 -0.74 -4.63 -3.14
CA ALA A 149 -0.92 -3.18 -3.20
C ALA A 149 -1.44 -2.60 -1.89
N ILE A 150 -2.45 -3.24 -1.29
CA ILE A 150 -3.01 -2.83 0.02
C ILE A 150 -1.93 -2.95 1.11
N CYS A 151 -1.19 -4.06 1.15
CA CYS A 151 -0.11 -4.24 2.12
C CYS A 151 0.96 -3.15 2.00
N ILE A 152 1.37 -2.79 0.78
CA ILE A 152 2.36 -1.72 0.53
C ILE A 152 1.83 -0.37 1.01
N VAL A 153 0.56 -0.05 0.73
CA VAL A 153 -0.05 1.21 1.16
C VAL A 153 -0.10 1.31 2.68
N VAL A 154 -0.47 0.23 3.37
CA VAL A 154 -0.45 0.17 4.85
C VAL A 154 0.97 0.31 5.40
N LEU A 155 1.96 -0.32 4.78
CA LEU A 155 3.36 -0.18 5.19
C LEU A 155 3.88 1.25 5.03
N ILE A 156 3.50 1.93 3.95
CA ILE A 156 3.85 3.35 3.73
C ILE A 156 3.21 4.22 4.81
N ASP A 157 1.98 3.96 5.21
CA ASP A 157 1.28 4.69 6.26
C ASP A 157 1.97 4.51 7.62
N ILE A 158 2.30 3.27 7.99
CA ILE A 158 3.05 2.97 9.23
C ILE A 158 4.42 3.63 9.22
N ALA A 159 5.14 3.60 8.10
CA ALA A 159 6.47 4.19 7.98
C ALA A 159 6.46 5.72 8.08
N LYS A 160 5.44 6.37 7.54
CA LYS A 160 5.26 7.83 7.59
C LYS A 160 4.68 8.30 8.91
N ALA A 161 3.86 7.46 9.58
CA ALA A 161 3.14 7.77 10.81
C ALA A 161 2.49 9.18 10.79
N PRO A 162 1.59 9.47 9.80
CA PRO A 162 0.96 10.78 9.70
C PRO A 162 0.05 11.02 10.91
N ILE A 163 -0.06 12.27 11.31
CA ILE A 163 -0.99 12.70 12.36
C ILE A 163 -2.39 12.75 11.76
N LYS A 164 -3.30 11.90 12.25
CA LYS A 164 -4.63 11.68 11.68
C LYS A 164 -5.75 12.36 12.45
N SER A 165 -5.50 12.66 13.72
CA SER A 165 -6.47 13.28 14.60
C SER A 165 -5.80 14.27 15.55
N ARG A 166 -6.63 15.12 16.15
CA ARG A 166 -6.22 16.01 17.23
C ARG A 166 -5.60 15.21 18.40
N GLU A 167 -6.22 14.10 18.77
CA GLU A 167 -5.77 13.23 19.86
C GLU A 167 -4.41 12.59 19.56
N ASP A 168 -4.16 12.23 18.28
CA ASP A 168 -2.84 11.71 17.88
C ASP A 168 -1.75 12.77 18.08
N ALA A 169 -2.06 14.06 17.79
CA ALA A 169 -1.11 15.15 17.98
C ALA A 169 -0.84 15.41 19.46
N GLU A 170 -1.88 15.42 20.31
CA GLU A 170 -1.75 15.58 21.76
C GLU A 170 -0.93 14.44 22.39
N ASN A 171 -1.24 13.19 22.01
CA ASN A 171 -0.53 12.00 22.53
C ASN A 171 0.93 11.91 22.04
N ALA A 172 1.27 12.51 20.90
CA ALA A 172 2.60 12.45 20.34
C ALA A 172 3.60 13.35 21.10
N CYS A 173 3.15 14.47 21.69
CA CYS A 173 4.05 15.48 22.21
C CYS A 173 3.72 16.00 23.62
N GLU A 174 2.66 15.49 24.25
CA GLU A 174 2.21 15.91 25.58
C GLU A 174 1.92 17.44 25.68
N LEU A 175 1.75 18.11 24.57
CA LEU A 175 1.43 19.52 24.51
C LEU A 175 -0.08 19.72 24.33
N PRO A 176 -0.69 20.72 24.97
CA PRO A 176 -2.11 21.01 24.79
C PRO A 176 -2.39 21.51 23.36
N VAL A 177 -3.49 21.03 22.76
CA VAL A 177 -4.02 21.62 21.54
C VAL A 177 -4.80 22.87 21.88
N LEU A 178 -4.27 24.03 21.49
CA LEU A 178 -4.85 25.33 21.76
C LEU A 178 -6.15 25.58 21.00
N GLY A 179 -6.30 24.98 19.82
CA GLY A 179 -7.49 25.03 19.00
C GLY A 179 -7.27 24.53 17.57
N THR A 180 -8.34 24.56 16.78
CA THR A 180 -8.31 24.28 15.34
C THR A 180 -8.37 25.62 14.58
N GLY A 181 -7.65 25.74 13.48
CA GLY A 181 -7.60 27.02 12.74
C GLY A 181 -8.60 27.04 11.56
N THR A 182 -9.86 26.70 11.81
CA THR A 182 -10.85 26.55 10.74
C THR A 182 -11.94 27.63 10.74
N SER A 183 -12.12 28.32 11.85
CA SER A 183 -13.18 29.32 12.01
C SER A 183 -12.74 30.53 12.82
N VAL A 184 -13.49 31.60 12.70
CA VAL A 184 -13.28 32.84 13.48
C VAL A 184 -13.32 32.58 14.99
N GLU A 185 -14.22 31.70 15.44
CA GLU A 185 -14.37 31.30 16.85
C GLU A 185 -13.16 30.49 17.33
N ASP A 186 -12.53 29.73 16.45
CA ASP A 186 -11.31 28.98 16.76
C ASP A 186 -10.14 29.90 17.00
N GLY A 187 -10.00 30.99 16.25
CA GLY A 187 -8.97 32.02 16.47
C GLY A 187 -9.05 32.62 17.86
N ASP A 188 -10.28 32.97 18.33
CA ASP A 188 -10.52 33.51 19.67
C ASP A 188 -10.21 32.47 20.76
N ARG A 189 -10.52 31.19 20.52
CA ARG A 189 -10.19 30.08 21.43
C ARG A 189 -8.70 29.85 21.53
N ILE A 190 -7.97 29.86 20.40
CA ILE A 190 -6.51 29.75 20.35
C ILE A 190 -5.88 30.89 21.17
N LEU A 191 -6.35 32.13 20.98
CA LEU A 191 -5.86 33.29 21.70
C LEU A 191 -6.11 33.20 23.21
N ALA A 192 -7.33 32.80 23.60
CA ALA A 192 -7.67 32.63 25.02
C ALA A 192 -6.81 31.54 25.68
N ASN A 193 -6.68 30.38 25.07
CA ASN A 193 -5.87 29.29 25.58
C ASN A 193 -4.38 29.68 25.66
N LEU A 194 -3.87 30.43 24.67
CA LEU A 194 -2.51 30.96 24.68
C LEU A 194 -2.28 31.91 25.85
N GLN A 195 -3.22 32.81 26.13
CA GLN A 195 -3.14 33.75 27.26
C GLN A 195 -3.19 33.02 28.61
N PHE A 196 -4.06 32.02 28.74
CA PHE A 196 -4.12 31.20 29.95
C PHE A 196 -2.80 30.44 30.20
N ALA A 197 -2.24 29.84 29.16
CA ALA A 197 -1.01 29.07 29.25
C ALA A 197 0.23 29.96 29.56
N CYS A 198 0.26 31.18 29.05
CA CYS A 198 1.33 32.15 29.33
C CYS A 198 1.14 32.91 30.64
N GLY A 199 -0.04 32.87 31.27
CA GLY A 199 -0.40 33.69 32.44
C GLY A 199 -0.52 35.18 32.15
N LYS A 200 -0.17 35.64 30.97
CA LYS A 200 -0.28 36.99 30.47
C LYS A 200 -0.44 37.01 28.95
N ARG A 201 -0.86 38.15 28.39
CA ARG A 201 -0.87 38.30 26.95
C ARG A 201 0.56 38.37 26.41
N PRO A 202 0.98 37.45 25.52
CA PRO A 202 2.29 37.53 24.89
C PRO A 202 2.34 38.68 23.89
N SER A 203 3.43 39.44 23.90
CA SER A 203 3.67 40.56 22.97
C SER A 203 4.20 40.05 21.62
N THR A 204 4.92 38.92 21.64
CA THR A 204 5.48 38.32 20.44
C THR A 204 5.08 36.83 20.38
N ILE A 205 4.39 36.43 19.33
CA ILE A 205 3.92 35.07 19.11
C ILE A 205 4.59 34.50 17.85
N ALA A 206 5.40 33.47 18.01
CA ALA A 206 5.97 32.72 16.89
C ALA A 206 5.05 31.56 16.50
N VAL A 207 4.66 31.49 15.25
CA VAL A 207 3.84 30.42 14.67
C VAL A 207 4.73 29.57 13.79
N VAL A 208 5.07 28.37 14.24
CA VAL A 208 6.02 27.45 13.59
C VAL A 208 5.30 26.28 12.96
N PRO A 209 5.35 26.11 11.62
CA PRO A 209 4.77 24.98 10.94
C PRO A 209 5.68 23.75 11.07
N ILE A 210 5.08 22.56 11.19
CA ILE A 210 5.81 21.29 11.24
C ILE A 210 6.35 20.93 9.86
N GLY A 211 5.51 20.94 8.82
CA GLY A 211 5.89 20.52 7.47
C GLY A 211 5.72 21.60 6.42
N GLN A 212 4.52 22.15 6.27
CA GLN A 212 4.20 23.13 5.22
C GLN A 212 4.07 24.54 5.78
N ALA A 213 4.67 25.51 5.08
CA ALA A 213 4.62 26.93 5.49
C ALA A 213 3.19 27.51 5.50
N ASP A 214 2.30 26.95 4.67
CA ASP A 214 0.95 27.48 4.50
C ASP A 214 0.10 27.36 5.78
N SER A 215 0.32 26.34 6.60
CA SER A 215 -0.37 26.17 7.88
C SER A 215 -0.07 27.31 8.85
N ALA A 216 1.18 27.75 8.90
CA ALA A 216 1.57 28.89 9.73
C ALA A 216 0.93 30.21 9.26
N VAL A 217 0.73 30.38 7.96
CA VAL A 217 0.05 31.57 7.40
C VAL A 217 -1.39 31.61 7.83
N VAL A 218 -2.11 30.47 7.73
CA VAL A 218 -3.52 30.38 8.14
C VAL A 218 -3.68 30.72 9.61
N ILE A 219 -2.93 30.03 10.48
CA ILE A 219 -3.02 30.26 11.94
C ILE A 219 -2.56 31.66 12.33
N SER A 220 -1.53 32.22 11.68
CA SER A 220 -1.07 33.59 11.95
C SER A 220 -2.17 34.61 11.62
N ASN A 221 -2.89 34.44 10.52
CA ASN A 221 -3.99 35.32 10.15
C ASN A 221 -5.15 35.23 11.16
N GLU A 222 -5.51 34.02 11.57
CA GLU A 222 -6.58 33.82 12.57
C GLU A 222 -6.23 34.44 13.92
N LEU A 223 -4.97 34.30 14.37
CA LEU A 223 -4.49 34.95 15.60
C LEU A 223 -4.51 36.47 15.50
N VAL A 224 -4.13 37.04 14.35
CA VAL A 224 -4.21 38.49 14.12
C VAL A 224 -5.64 38.97 14.17
N ASN A 225 -6.55 38.31 13.46
CA ASN A 225 -7.96 38.65 13.48
C ASN A 225 -8.56 38.58 14.90
N ALA A 226 -8.18 37.59 15.70
CA ALA A 226 -8.61 37.44 17.09
C ALA A 226 -8.07 38.56 18.00
N LEU A 227 -6.79 38.92 17.83
CA LEU A 227 -6.15 40.02 18.55
C LEU A 227 -6.78 41.38 18.19
N GLU A 228 -7.08 41.64 16.92
CA GLU A 228 -7.73 42.86 16.45
C GLU A 228 -9.14 42.99 17.00
N ARG A 229 -9.91 41.88 17.04
CA ARG A 229 -11.24 41.85 17.72
C ARG A 229 -11.12 42.17 19.20
N SER A 230 -10.01 41.80 19.83
CA SER A 230 -9.71 42.16 21.23
C SER A 230 -9.14 43.58 21.38
N SER A 231 -9.26 44.45 20.35
CA SER A 231 -8.77 45.82 20.31
C SER A 231 -7.26 45.97 20.56
N VAL A 232 -6.48 44.97 20.20
CA VAL A 232 -5.01 44.97 20.28
C VAL A 232 -4.42 45.39 18.94
N ARG A 233 -3.51 46.34 18.93
CA ARG A 233 -2.75 46.70 17.71
C ARG A 233 -1.89 45.52 17.31
N THR A 234 -2.10 44.98 16.10
CA THR A 234 -1.41 43.76 15.68
C THR A 234 -0.66 43.96 14.38
N ARG A 235 0.48 43.28 14.26
CA ARG A 235 1.27 43.21 13.05
C ARG A 235 1.70 41.79 12.75
N ILE A 236 1.51 41.36 11.51
CA ILE A 236 2.11 40.12 10.97
C ILE A 236 3.52 40.41 10.43
N VAL A 237 4.45 39.52 10.78
CA VAL A 237 5.83 39.54 10.24
C VAL A 237 6.12 38.17 9.65
N LYS A 238 6.60 38.14 8.41
CA LYS A 238 7.07 36.89 7.80
C LYS A 238 8.52 36.64 8.22
N GLY A 239 8.76 35.49 8.87
CA GLY A 239 10.08 35.05 9.24
C GLY A 239 10.92 34.62 8.02
N SER A 240 12.19 34.93 8.01
CA SER A 240 13.12 34.43 6.99
C SER A 240 13.76 33.12 7.45
N PRO A 241 13.92 32.10 6.57
CA PRO A 241 14.62 30.86 6.90
C PRO A 241 16.12 31.10 7.25
N HIS A 242 16.70 32.21 6.82
CA HIS A 242 18.09 32.56 7.05
C HIS A 242 18.30 33.65 8.13
N ALA A 243 17.23 33.97 8.89
CA ALA A 243 17.35 34.92 9.98
C ALA A 243 18.34 34.38 11.05
N ARG A 244 19.35 35.19 11.40
CA ARG A 244 20.33 34.86 12.47
C ARG A 244 20.10 35.65 13.75
N LYS A 245 19.27 36.66 13.68
CA LYS A 245 18.84 37.50 14.82
C LYS A 245 17.41 37.94 14.55
N PHE A 246 16.58 37.84 15.54
CA PHE A 246 15.24 38.39 15.50
C PHE A 246 15.04 39.24 16.74
N LYS A 247 14.77 40.52 16.55
CA LYS A 247 14.50 41.46 17.63
C LYS A 247 13.44 42.45 17.14
N VAL A 248 12.28 42.39 17.73
CA VAL A 248 11.17 43.31 17.42
C VAL A 248 10.86 44.05 18.71
N SER A 249 10.91 45.38 18.64
CA SER A 249 10.42 46.23 19.71
C SER A 249 8.90 46.32 19.57
N VAL A 250 8.19 45.81 20.54
CA VAL A 250 6.70 45.78 20.55
C VAL A 250 6.23 46.75 21.65
N PRO A 251 5.38 47.72 21.33
CA PRO A 251 4.73 48.56 22.33
C PRO A 251 3.86 47.73 23.29
N GLU A 252 3.63 48.18 24.51
CA GLU A 252 2.85 47.47 25.53
C GLU A 252 1.38 47.17 25.11
N ASP A 253 0.84 48.04 24.26
CA ASP A 253 -0.55 47.93 23.73
C ASP A 253 -0.65 47.15 22.41
N ALA A 254 0.48 46.62 21.91
CA ALA A 254 0.56 45.89 20.64
C ALA A 254 0.97 44.44 20.81
N ALA A 255 0.76 43.66 19.74
CA ALA A 255 1.25 42.30 19.61
C ALA A 255 1.80 42.04 18.20
N VAL A 256 2.84 41.24 18.11
CA VAL A 256 3.43 40.83 16.83
C VAL A 256 3.28 39.31 16.67
N VAL A 257 2.62 38.90 15.60
CA VAL A 257 2.56 37.51 15.20
C VAL A 257 3.57 37.26 14.10
N VAL A 258 4.49 36.34 14.34
CA VAL A 258 5.55 35.98 13.39
C VAL A 258 5.23 34.66 12.74
N CYS A 259 4.90 34.72 11.45
CA CYS A 259 4.74 33.52 10.63
C CYS A 259 6.14 32.96 10.28
N CYS A 260 6.54 31.88 10.95
CA CYS A 260 7.84 31.27 10.77
C CYS A 260 7.88 30.36 9.54
N PRO A 261 9.04 30.21 8.89
CA PRO A 261 9.27 29.14 7.92
C PRO A 261 9.38 27.80 8.65
N PRO A 262 9.16 26.65 7.94
CA PRO A 262 9.46 25.34 8.51
C PRO A 262 10.94 25.23 8.92
N LEU A 263 11.22 24.53 10.01
CA LEU A 263 12.60 24.31 10.47
C LEU A 263 13.48 23.63 9.42
N ALA A 264 12.89 22.73 8.62
CA ALA A 264 13.59 22.09 7.49
C ALA A 264 14.12 23.09 6.42
N ALA A 265 13.58 24.31 6.37
CA ALA A 265 14.03 25.35 5.42
C ALA A 265 15.24 26.13 5.92
N GLY A 266 15.56 26.10 7.22
CA GLY A 266 16.71 26.76 7.82
C GLY A 266 16.50 27.16 9.28
N ALA A 267 17.56 27.58 9.93
CA ALA A 267 17.57 27.89 11.37
C ALA A 267 16.79 29.15 11.77
N GLY A 268 16.25 29.91 10.82
CA GLY A 268 15.56 31.17 11.12
C GLY A 268 14.39 31.04 12.07
N ALA A 269 13.63 29.95 11.95
CA ALA A 269 12.50 29.69 12.84
C ALA A 269 12.96 29.46 14.29
N SER A 270 14.10 28.80 14.52
CA SER A 270 14.68 28.59 15.84
C SER A 270 15.08 29.88 16.51
N TYR A 271 15.71 30.80 15.77
CA TYR A 271 16.07 32.15 16.28
C TYR A 271 14.84 33.00 16.61
N ILE A 272 13.82 32.92 15.78
CA ILE A 272 12.54 33.63 15.99
C ILE A 272 11.83 33.09 17.24
N ALA A 273 11.71 31.79 17.34
CA ALA A 273 11.05 31.12 18.45
C ALA A 273 11.74 31.39 19.80
N ASN A 274 13.08 31.34 19.83
CA ASN A 274 13.84 31.67 21.02
C ASN A 274 13.66 33.14 21.49
N SER A 275 13.39 34.03 20.54
CA SER A 275 13.24 35.49 20.84
C SER A 275 11.79 35.89 21.06
N SER A 276 10.83 34.96 20.97
CA SER A 276 9.40 35.21 21.11
C SER A 276 8.90 34.84 22.49
N ASP A 277 7.87 35.56 22.99
CA ASP A 277 7.27 35.30 24.30
C ASP A 277 6.52 33.97 24.32
N ALA A 278 5.94 33.58 23.19
CA ALA A 278 5.23 32.34 23.02
C ALA A 278 5.48 31.72 21.64
N THR A 279 5.61 30.43 21.59
CA THR A 279 5.74 29.64 20.36
C THR A 279 4.59 28.67 20.24
N VAL A 280 3.89 28.72 19.10
CA VAL A 280 2.76 27.84 18.76
C VAL A 280 3.20 26.97 17.58
N LEU A 281 3.06 25.65 17.73
CA LEU A 281 3.31 24.70 16.64
C LEU A 281 2.05 24.51 15.80
N CYS A 282 2.19 24.48 14.47
CA CYS A 282 1.07 24.20 13.57
C CYS A 282 1.22 22.82 12.95
N VAL A 283 0.25 21.96 13.25
CA VAL A 283 0.16 20.58 12.74
C VAL A 283 -0.97 20.51 11.72
N THR A 284 -0.66 19.98 10.55
CA THR A 284 -1.65 19.74 9.48
C THR A 284 -2.01 18.27 9.40
N GLU A 285 -3.32 17.99 9.46
CA GLU A 285 -3.90 16.64 9.36
C GLU A 285 -3.38 15.90 8.12
N TRP A 286 -3.04 14.61 8.26
CA TRP A 286 -2.57 13.71 7.19
C TRP A 286 -1.31 14.16 6.43
N THR A 287 -0.82 15.36 6.67
CA THR A 287 0.35 15.92 5.98
C THR A 287 1.59 15.82 6.82
N ASP A 288 1.47 16.19 8.09
CA ASP A 288 2.57 16.16 9.05
C ASP A 288 2.65 14.80 9.73
N SER A 289 3.85 14.41 10.16
CA SER A 289 4.11 13.14 10.83
C SER A 289 4.57 13.34 12.26
N ASN A 290 4.29 12.34 13.12
CA ASN A 290 4.75 12.33 14.50
C ASN A 290 6.27 12.50 14.61
N ARG A 291 7.02 11.91 13.67
CA ARG A 291 8.48 12.05 13.60
C ARG A 291 8.92 13.50 13.38
N GLN A 292 8.25 14.21 12.45
CA GLN A 292 8.54 15.61 12.17
C GLN A 292 8.18 16.50 13.36
N LEU A 293 7.02 16.26 13.99
CA LEU A 293 6.58 16.98 15.19
C LEU A 293 7.61 16.85 16.31
N LEU A 294 8.00 15.63 16.66
CA LEU A 294 9.00 15.38 17.71
C LEU A 294 10.38 15.95 17.38
N ALA A 295 10.79 15.90 16.11
CA ALA A 295 12.06 16.51 15.67
C ALA A 295 12.02 18.03 15.82
N THR A 296 10.93 18.67 15.40
CA THR A 296 10.72 20.12 15.54
C THR A 296 10.72 20.55 17.02
N MET A 297 10.04 19.80 17.89
CA MET A 297 10.03 20.07 19.32
C MET A 297 11.43 20.02 19.92
N ARG A 298 12.18 18.94 19.67
CA ARG A 298 13.56 18.80 20.17
C ARG A 298 14.46 19.93 19.74
N GLU A 299 14.34 20.38 18.49
CA GLU A 299 15.13 21.50 17.97
C GLU A 299 14.76 22.82 18.66
N LEU A 300 13.47 23.07 18.89
CA LEU A 300 13.00 24.25 19.59
C LEU A 300 13.34 24.24 21.09
N GLU A 301 13.31 23.08 21.73
CA GLU A 301 13.76 22.88 23.11
C GLU A 301 15.27 23.17 23.28
N LEU A 302 16.10 22.75 22.32
CA LEU A 302 17.55 23.03 22.33
C LEU A 302 17.82 24.52 22.33
N VAL A 303 17.01 25.32 21.62
CA VAL A 303 17.15 26.79 21.61
C VAL A 303 16.35 27.46 22.76
N LYS A 304 15.76 26.69 23.67
CA LYS A 304 14.98 27.18 24.80
C LYS A 304 13.79 28.06 24.37
N ALA A 305 13.15 27.72 23.26
CA ALA A 305 11.92 28.39 22.84
C ALA A 305 10.79 28.09 23.82
N ASN A 306 9.97 29.07 24.14
CA ASN A 306 8.79 28.90 24.99
C ASN A 306 7.65 28.27 24.18
N ILE A 307 7.58 26.94 24.07
CA ILE A 307 6.54 26.22 23.37
C ILE A 307 5.32 26.12 24.28
N VAL A 308 4.24 26.80 23.92
CA VAL A 308 3.01 26.90 24.74
C VAL A 308 2.01 25.81 24.39
N GLY A 309 1.97 25.38 23.16
CA GLY A 309 1.05 24.36 22.67
C GLY A 309 1.07 24.25 21.17
N LEU A 310 0.13 23.46 20.67
CA LEU A 310 -0.01 23.25 19.24
C LEU A 310 -1.41 23.64 18.74
N THR A 311 -1.50 23.98 17.47
CA THR A 311 -2.76 24.16 16.75
C THR A 311 -2.89 23.03 15.72
N TYR A 312 -4.10 22.51 15.59
CA TYR A 312 -4.42 21.43 14.65
C TYR A 312 -5.23 21.99 13.49
N LEU A 313 -4.71 21.84 12.29
CA LEU A 313 -5.36 22.27 11.05
C LEU A 313 -5.89 21.05 10.30
N PRO A 314 -7.20 20.85 10.18
CA PRO A 314 -7.77 19.78 9.37
C PRO A 314 -7.34 19.90 7.91
N GLU A 315 -7.19 18.76 7.21
CA GLU A 315 -6.89 18.78 5.78
C GLU A 315 -8.06 19.39 5.00
N ASP A 316 -7.86 20.57 4.44
CA ASP A 316 -8.81 21.22 3.55
C ASP A 316 -8.81 20.48 2.20
N LYS A 317 -9.88 19.69 1.95
CA LYS A 317 -10.00 18.89 0.74
C LYS A 317 -10.08 19.75 -0.52
N GLU A 318 -10.76 20.89 -0.46
CA GLU A 318 -10.92 21.79 -1.61
C GLU A 318 -9.61 22.48 -1.96
N ALA A 319 -8.88 22.98 -0.97
CA ALA A 319 -7.56 23.58 -1.17
C ALA A 319 -6.53 22.54 -1.67
N THR A 320 -6.60 21.32 -1.18
CA THR A 320 -5.70 20.24 -1.61
C THR A 320 -6.00 19.80 -3.06
N GLU A 321 -7.25 19.76 -3.47
CA GLU A 321 -7.65 19.46 -4.86
C GLU A 321 -7.29 20.60 -5.80
N ALA A 322 -7.50 21.85 -5.41
CA ALA A 322 -7.11 23.03 -6.18
C ALA A 322 -5.58 23.09 -6.40
N ALA A 323 -4.80 22.85 -5.35
CA ALA A 323 -3.33 22.79 -5.44
C ALA A 323 -2.84 21.63 -6.32
N ARG A 324 -3.52 20.48 -6.31
CA ARG A 324 -3.25 19.35 -7.22
C ARG A 324 -3.59 19.69 -8.68
N ALA A 325 -4.68 20.40 -8.92
CA ALA A 325 -5.09 20.86 -10.25
C ALA A 325 -4.07 21.86 -10.83
N GLU A 326 -3.61 22.82 -10.02
CA GLU A 326 -2.56 23.78 -10.44
C GLU A 326 -1.21 23.11 -10.75
N ARG A 327 -0.77 22.13 -9.93
CA ARG A 327 0.45 21.36 -10.21
C ARG A 327 0.35 20.56 -11.51
N LYS A 328 -0.82 19.98 -11.81
CA LYS A 328 -1.08 19.30 -13.09
C LYS A 328 -1.02 20.28 -14.26
N ALA A 329 -1.64 21.45 -14.15
CA ALA A 329 -1.64 22.49 -15.18
C ALA A 329 -0.22 23.02 -15.46
N LYS A 330 0.60 23.22 -14.42
CA LYS A 330 2.01 23.63 -14.57
C LYS A 330 2.91 22.53 -15.17
N SER A 331 2.60 21.26 -14.91
CA SER A 331 3.32 20.12 -15.51
C SER A 331 3.01 19.96 -17.01
N HIS A 332 1.78 20.25 -17.45
CA HIS A 332 1.39 20.23 -18.86
C HIS A 332 1.94 21.41 -19.68
N LYS A 333 2.27 22.53 -19.03
CA LYS A 333 2.89 23.69 -19.71
C LYS A 333 4.43 23.58 -19.88
N LYS A 334 5.05 22.56 -19.30
CA LYS A 334 6.51 22.31 -19.38
C LYS A 334 6.89 21.18 -20.34
N LYS A 335 5.91 20.56 -21.00
CA LYS A 335 6.08 19.66 -22.14
C LYS A 335 5.66 20.39 -23.43
#